data_855856b00a98a767666cd42349c45a67
#
_entry.id   855856b00a98a767666cd42349c45a67
#
_cell.length_a   1.000
_cell.length_b   1.000
_cell.length_c   1.000
_cell.angle_alpha   90.00
_cell.angle_beta   90.00
_cell.angle_gamma   90.00
#
_symmetry.space_group_name_H-M   'P 1'
#
loop_
_entity.id
_entity.type
_entity.pdbx_description
1 polymer ?
#
loop_
_entity_poly.entity_id
_entity_poly.type
_entity_poly.pdbx_seq_one_letter_code
_entity_poly.pdbx_strand_id
1 'polypeptide(L)'
;MRLWDWALAAYGREGVAPACLRLQDHHGANVPLLLAAAWAAAEDRPFDVSAAVKVTRDFEHDVIGLLRTVRRGLKSARQGFQDSARELLRGHVKAAELEAERLLLDALEALAGSPSQATDIGEGLSTTAAAWAKAGGFSPPPPGEIKNLAHLIG
;
A
#
# COMPACT_ATOMS: atom_id res chain seq x y z
N MET A 1 0.80 -18.05 3.90
CA MET A 1 -0.49 -17.29 3.82
C MET A 1 -0.49 -16.41 2.59
N ARG A 2 -1.62 -16.23 1.91
CA ARG A 2 -1.75 -15.30 0.77
C ARG A 2 -1.51 -13.87 1.24
N LEU A 3 -0.87 -13.06 0.40
CA LEU A 3 -0.54 -11.67 0.73
C LEU A 3 -1.79 -10.86 1.12
N TRP A 4 -2.90 -11.00 0.40
CA TRP A 4 -4.14 -10.29 0.72
C TRP A 4 -4.64 -10.59 2.14
N ASP A 5 -4.73 -11.87 2.52
CA ASP A 5 -5.22 -12.28 3.84
C ASP A 5 -4.27 -11.84 4.96
N TRP A 6 -2.96 -11.94 4.70
CA TRP A 6 -1.92 -11.47 5.62
C TRP A 6 -1.98 -9.93 5.80
N ALA A 7 -2.14 -9.19 4.70
CA ALA A 7 -2.23 -7.73 4.74
C ALA A 7 -3.46 -7.25 5.53
N LEU A 8 -4.61 -7.89 5.34
CA LEU A 8 -5.82 -7.60 6.13
C LEU A 8 -5.58 -7.87 7.63
N ALA A 9 -4.98 -9.00 7.96
CA ALA A 9 -4.67 -9.37 9.35
C ALA A 9 -3.65 -8.39 9.97
N ALA A 10 -2.59 -8.03 9.25
CA ALA A 10 -1.59 -7.07 9.69
C ALA A 10 -2.19 -5.68 9.90
N TYR A 11 -2.96 -5.19 8.94
CA TYR A 11 -3.59 -3.86 9.00
C TYR A 11 -4.63 -3.76 10.14
N GLY A 12 -5.24 -4.87 10.53
CA GLY A 12 -6.16 -4.94 11.67
C GLY A 12 -5.48 -4.97 13.06
N ARG A 13 -4.14 -5.10 13.13
CA ARG A 13 -3.42 -5.04 14.40
C ARG A 13 -3.42 -3.63 14.95
N GLU A 14 -3.45 -3.51 16.28
CA GLU A 14 -3.42 -2.20 16.95
C GLU A 14 -2.18 -1.40 16.55
N GLY A 15 -2.40 -0.15 16.16
CA GLY A 15 -1.34 0.79 15.77
C GLY A 15 -0.84 0.67 14.33
N VAL A 16 -1.09 -0.42 13.60
CA VAL A 16 -0.58 -0.60 12.22
C VAL A 16 -1.26 0.38 11.26
N ALA A 17 -2.58 0.45 11.24
CA ALA A 17 -3.30 1.36 10.36
C ALA A 17 -2.90 2.83 10.55
N PRO A 18 -2.83 3.38 11.78
CA PRO A 18 -2.33 4.74 12.00
C PRO A 18 -0.88 4.94 11.54
N ALA A 19 0.01 3.95 11.74
CA ALA A 19 1.39 4.03 11.30
C ALA A 19 1.49 4.07 9.77
N CYS A 20 0.74 3.21 9.07
CA CYS A 20 0.67 3.20 7.62
C CYS A 20 0.14 4.52 7.06
N LEU A 21 -0.92 5.09 7.66
CA LEU A 21 -1.49 6.37 7.23
C LEU A 21 -0.50 7.52 7.43
N ARG A 22 0.25 7.56 8.54
CA ARG A 22 1.33 8.56 8.73
C ARG A 22 2.40 8.46 7.65
N LEU A 23 2.86 7.26 7.35
CA LEU A 23 3.85 7.03 6.29
C LEU A 23 3.33 7.50 4.92
N GLN A 24 2.07 7.20 4.61
CA GLN A 24 1.42 7.63 3.37
C GLN A 24 1.24 9.15 3.31
N ASP A 25 0.66 9.76 4.35
CA ASP A 25 0.22 11.16 4.32
C ASP A 25 1.40 12.14 4.51
N HIS A 26 2.40 11.77 5.31
CA HIS A 26 3.54 12.64 5.64
C HIS A 26 4.80 12.33 4.83
N HIS A 27 4.94 11.12 4.31
CA HIS A 27 6.17 10.67 3.64
C HIS A 27 5.95 10.11 2.24
N GLY A 28 4.72 10.15 1.72
CA GLY A 28 4.40 9.71 0.36
C GLY A 28 4.59 8.20 0.13
N ALA A 29 4.65 7.39 1.19
CA ALA A 29 4.82 5.96 1.08
C ALA A 29 3.58 5.30 0.44
N ASN A 30 3.80 4.18 -0.23
CA ASN A 30 2.73 3.34 -0.77
C ASN A 30 2.46 2.18 0.19
N VAL A 31 1.30 2.18 0.84
CA VAL A 31 0.97 1.19 1.87
C VAL A 31 0.87 -0.23 1.32
N PRO A 32 0.17 -0.52 0.21
CA PRO A 32 0.17 -1.86 -0.38
C PRO A 32 1.57 -2.40 -0.67
N LEU A 33 2.46 -1.58 -1.21
CA LEU A 33 3.83 -1.96 -1.48
C LEU A 33 4.63 -2.29 -0.21
N LEU A 34 4.48 -1.48 0.85
CA LEU A 34 5.12 -1.75 2.15
C LEU A 34 4.61 -3.03 2.79
N LEU A 35 3.29 -3.27 2.74
CA LEU A 35 2.70 -4.51 3.27
C LEU A 35 3.19 -5.74 2.49
N ALA A 36 3.34 -5.65 1.18
CA ALA A 36 3.89 -6.72 0.37
C ALA A 36 5.34 -7.05 0.73
N ALA A 37 6.18 -6.02 0.95
CA ALA A 37 7.56 -6.20 1.38
C ALA A 37 7.65 -6.84 2.79
N ALA A 38 6.81 -6.39 3.71
CA ALA A 38 6.74 -6.95 5.07
C ALA A 38 6.27 -8.41 5.06
N TRP A 39 5.26 -8.73 4.26
CA TRP A 39 4.79 -10.10 4.08
C TRP A 39 5.87 -11.01 3.49
N ALA A 40 6.55 -10.55 2.44
CA ALA A 40 7.61 -11.34 1.83
C ALA A 40 8.74 -11.65 2.83
N ALA A 41 9.13 -10.66 3.65
CA ALA A 41 10.10 -10.87 4.73
C ALA A 41 9.56 -11.84 5.81
N ALA A 42 8.32 -11.69 6.25
CA ALA A 42 7.70 -12.56 7.25
C ALA A 42 7.54 -14.02 6.78
N GLU A 43 7.44 -14.25 5.48
CA GLU A 43 7.32 -15.58 4.84
C GLU A 43 8.67 -16.08 4.29
N ASP A 44 9.79 -15.43 4.65
CA ASP A 44 11.15 -15.76 4.19
C ASP A 44 11.29 -15.84 2.65
N ARG A 45 10.58 -14.98 1.93
CA ARG A 45 10.54 -14.94 0.46
C ARG A 45 11.41 -13.83 -0.09
N PRO A 46 12.27 -14.11 -1.07
CA PRO A 46 12.93 -13.04 -1.81
C PRO A 46 11.88 -12.19 -2.53
N PHE A 47 12.07 -10.87 -2.53
CA PHE A 47 11.12 -9.93 -3.11
C PHE A 47 11.83 -9.03 -4.12
N ASP A 48 11.38 -9.03 -5.37
CA ASP A 48 11.93 -8.15 -6.42
C ASP A 48 11.40 -6.72 -6.22
N VAL A 49 12.10 -5.96 -5.39
CA VAL A 49 11.75 -4.58 -5.04
C VAL A 49 11.69 -3.68 -6.28
N SER A 50 12.61 -3.86 -7.24
CA SER A 50 12.64 -3.02 -8.46
C SER A 50 11.40 -3.23 -9.33
N ALA A 51 11.05 -4.48 -9.59
CA ALA A 51 9.84 -4.82 -10.31
C ALA A 51 8.57 -4.40 -9.55
N ALA A 52 8.55 -4.59 -8.23
CA ALA A 52 7.42 -4.19 -7.38
C ALA A 52 7.17 -2.68 -7.40
N VAL A 53 8.22 -1.86 -7.30
CA VAL A 53 8.13 -0.40 -7.41
C VAL A 53 7.58 0.00 -8.77
N LYS A 54 8.07 -0.60 -9.86
CA LYS A 54 7.59 -0.30 -11.21
C LYS A 54 6.11 -0.63 -11.39
N VAL A 55 5.69 -1.83 -11.04
CA VAL A 55 4.29 -2.27 -11.12
C VAL A 55 3.37 -1.35 -10.30
N THR A 56 3.78 -1.04 -9.08
CA THR A 56 3.00 -0.16 -8.19
C THR A 56 2.86 1.24 -8.79
N ARG A 57 3.94 1.83 -9.29
CA ARG A 57 3.89 3.17 -9.90
C ARG A 57 2.99 3.22 -11.12
N ASP A 58 3.13 2.25 -12.01
CA ASP A 58 2.32 2.18 -13.23
C ASP A 58 0.83 2.06 -12.86
N PHE A 59 0.48 1.19 -11.91
CA PHE A 59 -0.91 0.96 -11.51
C PHE A 59 -1.51 2.10 -10.66
N GLU A 60 -0.70 2.76 -9.83
CA GLU A 60 -1.11 3.99 -9.14
C GLU A 60 -1.42 5.11 -10.13
N HIS A 61 -0.56 5.29 -11.14
CA HIS A 61 -0.76 6.30 -12.15
C HIS A 61 -2.01 6.05 -13.01
N ASP A 62 -2.19 4.80 -13.47
CA ASP A 62 -3.20 4.47 -14.47
C ASP A 62 -4.57 4.15 -13.87
N VAL A 63 -4.64 3.71 -12.61
CA VAL A 63 -5.89 3.20 -12.01
C VAL A 63 -6.14 3.77 -10.61
N ILE A 64 -5.34 3.38 -9.59
CA ILE A 64 -5.68 3.66 -8.18
C ILE A 64 -5.72 5.16 -7.91
N GLY A 65 -4.74 5.91 -8.38
CA GLY A 65 -4.67 7.37 -8.22
C GLY A 65 -5.85 8.09 -8.86
N LEU A 66 -6.30 7.61 -10.02
CA LEU A 66 -7.47 8.16 -10.71
C LEU A 66 -8.77 7.87 -9.95
N LEU A 67 -8.95 6.64 -9.45
CA LEU A 67 -10.11 6.29 -8.62
C LEU A 67 -10.13 7.13 -7.33
N ARG A 68 -8.99 7.32 -6.69
CA ARG A 68 -8.85 8.16 -5.50
C ARG A 68 -9.22 9.61 -5.80
N THR A 69 -8.82 10.14 -6.94
CA THR A 69 -9.18 11.49 -7.39
C THR A 69 -10.68 11.62 -7.57
N VAL A 70 -11.32 10.67 -8.23
CA VAL A 70 -12.79 10.64 -8.40
C VAL A 70 -13.48 10.56 -7.03
N ARG A 71 -13.05 9.67 -6.14
CA ARG A 71 -13.61 9.54 -4.78
C ARG A 71 -13.54 10.85 -4.00
N ARG A 72 -12.40 11.54 -4.06
CA ARG A 72 -12.22 12.85 -3.41
C ARG A 72 -13.12 13.92 -4.03
N GLY A 73 -13.27 13.91 -5.34
CA GLY A 73 -14.19 14.82 -6.05
C GLY A 73 -15.65 14.63 -5.70
N LEU A 74 -16.02 13.43 -5.22
CA LEU A 74 -17.38 13.10 -4.78
C LEU A 74 -17.60 13.27 -3.26
N LYS A 75 -16.61 13.74 -2.51
CA LYS A 75 -16.68 13.81 -1.05
C LYS A 75 -17.75 14.77 -0.52
N SER A 76 -17.95 15.89 -1.20
CA SER A 76 -18.85 16.96 -0.77
C SER A 76 -20.06 17.08 -1.67
N ALA A 77 -21.20 17.51 -1.09
CA ALA A 77 -22.39 17.85 -1.85
C ALA A 77 -22.09 18.88 -2.94
N ARG A 78 -22.76 18.75 -4.09
CA ARG A 78 -22.63 19.65 -5.23
C ARG A 78 -23.99 20.23 -5.59
N GLN A 79 -24.02 21.53 -5.82
CA GLN A 79 -25.24 22.21 -6.29
C GLN A 79 -25.71 21.63 -7.63
N GLY A 80 -27.00 21.36 -7.73
CA GLY A 80 -27.62 20.78 -8.93
C GLY A 80 -27.55 19.25 -9.02
N PHE A 81 -26.91 18.58 -8.07
CA PHE A 81 -26.84 17.11 -7.99
C PHE A 81 -27.60 16.57 -6.80
N GLN A 82 -28.30 15.45 -6.97
CA GLN A 82 -28.96 14.76 -5.89
C GLN A 82 -27.95 14.12 -4.96
N ASP A 83 -27.97 14.47 -3.66
CA ASP A 83 -26.93 14.11 -2.71
C ASP A 83 -26.87 12.59 -2.43
N SER A 84 -28.01 11.90 -2.34
CA SER A 84 -28.05 10.45 -2.15
C SER A 84 -27.46 9.69 -3.36
N ALA A 85 -27.68 10.17 -4.59
CA ALA A 85 -27.08 9.59 -5.79
C ALA A 85 -25.55 9.83 -5.82
N ARG A 86 -25.08 10.99 -5.37
CA ARG A 86 -23.65 11.30 -5.22
C ARG A 86 -22.99 10.33 -4.22
N GLU A 87 -23.59 10.13 -3.06
CA GLU A 87 -23.05 9.20 -2.04
C GLU A 87 -23.07 7.74 -2.53
N LEU A 88 -24.09 7.32 -3.29
CA LEU A 88 -24.14 6.00 -3.90
C LEU A 88 -22.97 5.80 -4.89
N LEU A 89 -22.74 6.77 -5.78
CA LEU A 89 -21.63 6.73 -6.73
C LEU A 89 -20.29 6.69 -6.00
N ARG A 90 -20.12 7.51 -4.95
CA ARG A 90 -18.92 7.50 -4.13
C ARG A 90 -18.66 6.12 -3.51
N GLY A 91 -19.70 5.44 -3.04
CA GLY A 91 -19.61 4.08 -2.51
C GLY A 91 -19.11 3.08 -3.55
N HIS A 92 -19.61 3.16 -4.79
CA HIS A 92 -19.14 2.33 -5.91
C HIS A 92 -17.65 2.60 -6.24
N VAL A 93 -17.23 3.85 -6.24
CA VAL A 93 -15.82 4.21 -6.48
C VAL A 93 -14.92 3.68 -5.37
N LYS A 94 -15.35 3.77 -4.10
CA LYS A 94 -14.61 3.18 -2.96
C LYS A 94 -14.45 1.66 -3.10
N ALA A 95 -15.49 0.96 -3.53
CA ALA A 95 -15.43 -0.47 -3.77
C ALA A 95 -14.47 -0.80 -4.93
N ALA A 96 -14.50 -0.03 -6.01
CA ALA A 96 -13.57 -0.18 -7.12
C ALA A 96 -12.11 0.10 -6.71
N GLU A 97 -11.87 1.11 -5.87
CA GLU A 97 -10.54 1.42 -5.31
C GLU A 97 -10.00 0.24 -4.49
N LEU A 98 -10.82 -0.37 -3.64
CA LEU A 98 -10.45 -1.55 -2.85
C LEU A 98 -10.12 -2.76 -3.74
N GLU A 99 -10.91 -3.02 -4.77
CA GLU A 99 -10.63 -4.10 -5.75
C GLU A 99 -9.35 -3.84 -6.53
N ALA A 100 -9.07 -2.59 -6.88
CA ALA A 100 -7.82 -2.22 -7.54
C ALA A 100 -6.59 -2.45 -6.62
N GLU A 101 -6.69 -2.12 -5.33
CA GLU A 101 -5.65 -2.42 -4.35
C GLU A 101 -5.44 -3.94 -4.19
N ARG A 102 -6.50 -4.74 -4.23
CA ARG A 102 -6.41 -6.19 -4.21
C ARG A 102 -5.69 -6.74 -5.43
N LEU A 103 -6.02 -6.23 -6.64
CA LEU A 103 -5.31 -6.60 -7.87
C LEU A 103 -3.82 -6.25 -7.79
N LEU A 104 -3.48 -5.10 -7.21
CA LEU A 104 -2.09 -4.71 -6.99
C LEU A 104 -1.38 -5.70 -6.06
N LEU A 105 -2.01 -6.07 -4.93
CA LEU A 105 -1.42 -7.04 -4.00
C LEU A 105 -1.24 -8.42 -4.64
N ASP A 106 -2.18 -8.89 -5.46
CA ASP A 106 -2.02 -10.14 -6.21
C ASP A 106 -0.82 -10.07 -7.18
N ALA A 107 -0.63 -8.94 -7.87
CA ALA A 107 0.52 -8.73 -8.74
C ALA A 107 1.84 -8.68 -7.95
N LEU A 108 1.86 -8.04 -6.79
CA LEU A 108 3.04 -7.96 -5.91
C LEU A 108 3.38 -9.33 -5.31
N GLU A 109 2.39 -10.14 -4.94
CA GLU A 109 2.59 -11.51 -4.46
C GLU A 109 3.32 -12.37 -5.50
N ALA A 110 2.97 -12.20 -6.77
CA ALA A 110 3.62 -12.93 -7.87
C ALA A 110 5.10 -12.57 -8.07
N LEU A 111 5.57 -11.44 -7.53
CA LEU A 111 6.97 -11.02 -7.57
C LEU A 111 7.80 -11.56 -6.39
N ALA A 112 7.17 -12.23 -5.45
CA ALA A 112 7.87 -12.91 -4.36
C ALA A 112 8.21 -14.34 -4.78
N GLY A 113 9.47 -14.73 -4.57
CA GLY A 113 9.94 -16.08 -4.85
C GLY A 113 9.44 -17.11 -3.81
N SER A 114 9.89 -18.34 -3.98
CA SER A 114 9.68 -19.38 -2.97
C SER A 114 10.46 -19.07 -1.69
N PRO A 115 9.97 -19.48 -0.50
CA PRO A 115 10.71 -19.30 0.74
C PRO A 115 12.14 -19.85 0.64
N SER A 116 13.14 -19.04 0.97
CA SER A 116 14.54 -19.45 0.76
C SER A 116 15.51 -18.87 1.80
N GLN A 117 15.34 -17.63 2.21
CA GLN A 117 16.27 -16.97 3.12
C GLN A 117 15.52 -16.00 4.01
N ALA A 118 15.76 -16.09 5.31
CA ALA A 118 15.19 -15.17 6.28
C ALA A 118 15.64 -13.72 5.99
N THR A 119 14.68 -12.83 5.94
CA THR A 119 14.91 -11.39 5.83
C THR A 119 14.22 -10.71 7.01
N ASP A 120 14.88 -9.76 7.64
CA ASP A 120 14.28 -8.95 8.68
C ASP A 120 13.18 -8.04 8.10
N ILE A 121 12.02 -7.98 8.75
CA ILE A 121 10.88 -7.16 8.29
C ILE A 121 11.27 -5.69 8.17
N GLY A 122 12.04 -5.16 9.12
CA GLY A 122 12.52 -3.78 9.10
C GLY A 122 13.46 -3.51 7.93
N GLU A 123 14.31 -4.47 7.58
CA GLU A 123 15.19 -4.39 6.40
C GLU A 123 14.37 -4.38 5.10
N GLY A 124 13.43 -5.29 4.97
CA GLY A 124 12.52 -5.35 3.82
C GLY A 124 11.73 -4.06 3.63
N LEU A 125 11.16 -3.53 4.70
CA LEU A 125 10.45 -2.26 4.71
C LEU A 125 11.37 -1.08 4.34
N SER A 126 12.55 -0.99 4.93
CA SER A 126 13.50 0.11 4.69
C SER A 126 13.98 0.14 3.25
N THR A 127 14.37 -1.01 2.70
CA THR A 127 14.82 -1.16 1.32
C THR A 127 13.72 -0.75 0.34
N THR A 128 12.50 -1.21 0.58
CA THR A 128 11.36 -0.92 -0.30
C THR A 128 10.93 0.55 -0.21
N ALA A 129 10.88 1.13 0.99
CA ALA A 129 10.56 2.54 1.18
C ALA A 129 11.59 3.45 0.51
N ALA A 130 12.88 3.12 0.60
CA ALA A 130 13.95 3.87 -0.06
C ALA A 130 13.86 3.78 -1.59
N ALA A 131 13.59 2.61 -2.14
CA ALA A 131 13.43 2.40 -3.57
C ALA A 131 12.20 3.16 -4.13
N TRP A 132 11.09 3.13 -3.41
CA TRP A 132 9.89 3.89 -3.75
C TRP A 132 10.15 5.40 -3.76
N ALA A 133 10.77 5.93 -2.72
CA ALA A 133 11.11 7.34 -2.60
C ALA A 133 12.07 7.79 -3.71
N LYS A 134 13.10 7.01 -4.00
CA LYS A 134 14.04 7.28 -5.10
C LYS A 134 13.34 7.33 -6.44
N ALA A 135 12.47 6.37 -6.72
CA ALA A 135 11.70 6.33 -7.96
C ALA A 135 10.74 7.52 -8.09
N GLY A 136 10.19 8.02 -6.99
CA GLY A 136 9.32 9.20 -6.93
C GLY A 136 10.05 10.54 -6.88
N GLY A 137 11.36 10.56 -6.66
CA GLY A 137 12.15 11.78 -6.55
C GLY A 137 11.96 12.52 -5.22
N PHE A 138 11.67 11.84 -4.14
CA PHE A 138 11.50 12.41 -2.79
C PHE A 138 12.32 11.64 -1.74
N SER A 139 12.44 12.20 -0.53
CA SER A 139 13.18 11.58 0.56
C SER A 139 12.44 10.37 1.15
N PRO A 140 13.15 9.31 1.53
CA PRO A 140 12.55 8.18 2.22
C PRO A 140 12.02 8.59 3.61
N PRO A 141 11.07 7.81 4.18
CA PRO A 141 10.62 8.04 5.54
C PRO A 141 11.77 8.00 6.56
N PRO A 142 11.64 8.70 7.70
CA PRO A 142 12.60 8.57 8.78
C PRO A 142 12.73 7.12 9.26
N PRO A 143 13.94 6.63 9.59
CA PRO A 143 14.15 5.25 10.04
C PRO A 143 13.30 4.85 11.25
N GLY A 144 12.99 5.78 12.14
CA GLY A 144 12.14 5.54 13.31
C GLY A 144 10.69 5.17 12.96
N GLU A 145 10.12 5.75 11.91
CA GLU A 145 8.77 5.43 11.42
C GLU A 145 8.72 4.01 10.83
N ILE A 146 9.74 3.62 10.08
CA ILE A 146 9.86 2.27 9.50
C ILE A 146 10.06 1.22 10.63
N LYS A 147 10.92 1.50 11.60
CA LYS A 147 11.14 0.61 12.76
C LYS A 147 9.87 0.44 13.58
N ASN A 148 9.11 1.52 13.78
CA ASN A 148 7.83 1.45 14.47
C ASN A 148 6.85 0.53 13.73
N LEU A 149 6.71 0.67 12.42
CA LEU A 149 5.84 -0.20 11.62
C LEU A 149 6.32 -1.66 11.68
N ALA A 150 7.62 -1.91 11.53
CA ALA A 150 8.20 -3.25 11.65
C ALA A 150 7.87 -3.91 13.00
N HIS A 151 8.01 -3.17 14.10
CA HIS A 151 7.68 -3.65 15.44
C HIS A 151 6.18 -3.97 15.62
N LEU A 152 5.30 -3.16 15.04
CA LEU A 152 3.85 -3.37 15.12
C LEU A 152 3.39 -4.59 14.29
N ILE A 153 4.09 -4.89 13.22
CA ILE A 153 3.79 -6.01 12.31
C ILE A 153 4.41 -7.33 12.80
N GLY A 154 5.63 -7.29 13.33
CA GLY A 154 6.34 -8.48 13.84
C GLY A 154 5.82 -8.92 15.17
#